data_8f7d53646f1102aa5196e0e827f77bbf
#
_entry.id   8f7d53646f1102aa5196e0e827f77bbf
#
_cell.length_a   1.000
_cell.length_b   1.000
_cell.length_c   1.000
_cell.angle_alpha   90.00
_cell.angle_beta   90.00
_cell.angle_gamma   90.00
#
_symmetry.space_group_name_H-M   'P 1'
#
loop_
_entity.id
_entity.type
_entity.pdbx_description
1 polymer ?
#
loop_
_entity_poly.entity_id
_entity_poly.type
_entity_poly.pdbx_seq_one_letter_code
_entity_poly.pdbx_strand_id
1 'polypeptide(L)'
;MPKAFVDTSVILRILIKDDELKAKAAVNLLKSAGGRDLTLYLLPVAVLETVWVLEKMYSFSRKAVQEVVEAILNTPELKIEKETVFRKAIQTYVEKNIKFADAVMGYWGLYNGYTIVFTYDEKDFKRIEGLDTRKP
;
A
#
# COMPACT_ATOMS: atom_id res chain seq x y z
N MET A 1 22.33 1.68 12.93
CA MET A 1 21.65 0.63 12.14
C MET A 1 21.33 1.17 10.76
N PRO A 2 21.89 0.59 9.71
CA PRO A 2 21.56 1.05 8.36
C PRO A 2 20.09 0.83 8.04
N LYS A 3 19.56 1.71 7.20
CA LYS A 3 18.19 1.63 6.70
C LYS A 3 18.23 1.26 5.23
N ALA A 4 17.42 0.30 4.83
CA ALA A 4 17.28 -0.10 3.44
C ALA A 4 15.81 -0.07 3.06
N PHE A 5 15.53 0.06 1.78
CA PHE A 5 14.17 -0.10 1.28
C PHE A 5 14.13 -1.24 0.27
N VAL A 6 12.99 -1.88 0.15
CA VAL A 6 12.77 -2.93 -0.84
C VAL A 6 11.93 -2.38 -1.98
N ASP A 7 12.29 -2.78 -3.19
CA ASP A 7 11.54 -2.44 -4.39
C ASP A 7 10.29 -3.32 -4.50
N THR A 8 9.29 -2.83 -5.23
CA THR A 8 8.06 -3.55 -5.52
C THR A 8 8.34 -4.95 -6.07
N SER A 9 9.38 -5.12 -6.88
CA SER A 9 9.75 -6.43 -7.44
C SER A 9 10.03 -7.48 -6.37
N VAL A 10 10.59 -7.08 -5.24
CA VAL A 10 10.84 -8.00 -4.12
C VAL A 10 9.51 -8.49 -3.52
N ILE A 11 8.59 -7.57 -3.30
CA ILE A 11 7.25 -7.90 -2.77
C ILE A 11 6.51 -8.82 -3.74
N LEU A 12 6.54 -8.51 -5.03
CA LEU A 12 5.85 -9.31 -6.04
C LEU A 12 6.41 -10.72 -6.15
N ARG A 13 7.73 -10.91 -5.95
CA ARG A 13 8.32 -12.26 -5.95
C ARG A 13 7.81 -13.12 -4.80
N ILE A 14 7.49 -12.52 -3.68
CA ILE A 14 6.90 -13.25 -2.56
C ILE A 14 5.45 -13.62 -2.86
N LEU A 15 4.70 -12.70 -3.48
CA LEU A 15 3.28 -12.86 -3.76
C LEU A 15 3.02 -13.73 -4.99
N ILE A 16 3.78 -13.52 -6.06
CA ILE A 16 3.64 -14.22 -7.33
C ILE A 16 4.84 -15.15 -7.46
N LYS A 17 4.63 -16.41 -7.12
CA LYS A 17 5.71 -17.41 -7.03
C LYS A 17 6.00 -18.07 -8.37
N ASP A 18 6.25 -17.26 -9.40
CA ASP A 18 6.61 -17.71 -10.74
C ASP A 18 8.12 -18.00 -10.88
N ASP A 19 8.93 -17.55 -9.91
CA ASP A 19 10.36 -17.81 -9.83
C ASP A 19 10.69 -18.22 -8.40
N GLU A 20 10.81 -19.51 -8.15
CA GLU A 20 10.99 -20.05 -6.81
C GLU A 20 12.28 -19.60 -6.12
N LEU A 21 13.39 -19.48 -6.88
CA LEU A 21 14.67 -19.04 -6.31
C LEU A 21 14.58 -17.60 -5.84
N LYS A 22 14.00 -16.72 -6.66
CA LYS A 22 13.84 -15.30 -6.30
C LYS A 22 12.85 -15.14 -5.17
N ALA A 23 11.75 -15.88 -5.17
CA ALA A 23 10.75 -15.86 -4.11
C ALA A 23 11.39 -16.28 -2.77
N LYS A 24 12.16 -17.36 -2.79
CA LYS A 24 12.85 -17.85 -1.57
C LYS A 24 13.85 -16.84 -1.05
N ALA A 25 14.64 -16.22 -1.94
CA ALA A 25 15.61 -15.20 -1.55
C ALA A 25 14.91 -13.99 -0.91
N ALA A 26 13.79 -13.55 -1.49
CA ALA A 26 13.01 -12.43 -0.94
C ALA A 26 12.44 -12.75 0.45
N VAL A 27 11.87 -13.93 0.63
CA VAL A 27 11.36 -14.38 1.93
C VAL A 27 12.50 -14.45 2.95
N ASN A 28 13.66 -14.99 2.55
CA ASN A 28 14.81 -15.10 3.44
C ASN A 28 15.33 -13.71 3.85
N LEU A 29 15.30 -12.74 2.94
CA LEU A 29 15.67 -11.37 3.27
C LEU A 29 14.78 -10.82 4.40
N LEU A 30 13.46 -10.98 4.27
CA LEU A 30 12.52 -10.52 5.30
C LEU A 30 12.77 -11.23 6.63
N LYS A 31 12.88 -12.55 6.61
CA LYS A 31 13.11 -13.34 7.84
C LYS A 31 14.38 -12.94 8.54
N SER A 32 15.44 -12.60 7.80
CA SER A 32 16.74 -12.28 8.37
C SER A 32 16.88 -10.82 8.79
N ALA A 33 15.97 -9.94 8.39
CA ALA A 33 16.07 -8.50 8.70
C ALA A 33 16.09 -8.25 10.22
N GLY A 34 15.26 -8.97 10.98
CA GLY A 34 15.22 -8.84 12.44
C GLY A 34 16.50 -9.31 13.13
N GLY A 35 17.23 -10.25 12.52
CA GLY A 35 18.49 -10.76 13.05
C GLY A 35 19.72 -10.06 12.50
N ARG A 36 19.55 -9.15 11.54
CA ARG A 36 20.61 -8.32 10.97
C ARG A 36 20.58 -6.94 11.59
N ASP A 37 21.68 -6.28 11.55
CA ASP A 37 21.76 -4.89 11.94
C ASP A 37 21.24 -4.00 10.79
N LEU A 38 19.98 -4.21 10.43
CA LEU A 38 19.36 -3.65 9.23
C LEU A 38 17.85 -3.44 9.44
N THR A 39 17.34 -2.27 9.09
CA THR A 39 15.91 -1.97 9.07
C THR A 39 15.43 -1.89 7.62
N LEU A 40 14.37 -2.62 7.29
CA LEU A 40 13.77 -2.61 5.96
C LEU A 40 12.53 -1.74 5.93
N TYR A 41 12.47 -0.90 4.91
CA TYR A 41 11.33 -0.02 4.65
C TYR A 41 10.66 -0.39 3.33
N LEU A 42 9.34 -0.31 3.31
CA LEU A 42 8.57 -0.32 2.08
C LEU A 42 8.00 1.09 1.90
N LEU A 43 8.42 1.76 0.82
CA LEU A 43 8.01 3.15 0.59
C LEU A 43 6.54 3.22 0.16
N PRO A 44 5.83 4.29 0.50
CA PRO A 44 4.43 4.45 0.11
C PRO A 44 4.15 4.25 -1.37
N VAL A 45 5.05 4.75 -2.23
CA VAL A 45 4.91 4.58 -3.68
C VAL A 45 4.94 3.11 -4.08
N ALA A 46 5.70 2.28 -3.38
CA ALA A 46 5.76 0.83 -3.66
C ALA A 46 4.45 0.13 -3.27
N VAL A 47 3.79 0.58 -2.21
CA VAL A 47 2.47 0.04 -1.85
C VAL A 47 1.45 0.34 -2.95
N LEU A 48 1.43 1.58 -3.44
CA LEU A 48 0.54 2.00 -4.54
C LEU A 48 0.82 1.20 -5.81
N GLU A 49 2.10 1.05 -6.16
CA GLU A 49 2.50 0.29 -7.34
C GLU A 49 2.11 -1.19 -7.23
N THR A 50 2.28 -1.78 -6.06
CA THR A 50 1.89 -3.16 -5.80
C THR A 50 0.41 -3.37 -6.09
N VAL A 51 -0.46 -2.52 -5.57
CA VAL A 51 -1.90 -2.61 -5.82
C VAL A 51 -2.19 -2.48 -7.32
N TRP A 52 -1.59 -1.49 -7.97
CA TRP A 52 -1.79 -1.27 -9.41
C TRP A 52 -1.39 -2.51 -10.23
N VAL A 53 -0.23 -3.11 -9.93
CA VAL A 53 0.24 -4.30 -10.63
C VAL A 53 -0.70 -5.48 -10.40
N LEU A 54 -1.13 -5.71 -9.17
CA LEU A 54 -2.06 -6.80 -8.86
C LEU A 54 -3.37 -6.65 -9.62
N GLU A 55 -3.90 -5.43 -9.71
CA GLU A 55 -5.15 -5.16 -10.44
C GLU A 55 -4.98 -5.30 -11.95
N LYS A 56 -3.95 -4.67 -12.51
CA LYS A 56 -3.80 -4.51 -13.98
C LYS A 56 -3.09 -5.67 -14.64
N MET A 57 -2.08 -6.23 -13.98
CA MET A 57 -1.26 -7.29 -14.56
C MET A 57 -1.72 -8.69 -14.17
N TYR A 58 -2.35 -8.85 -13.02
CA TYR A 58 -2.76 -10.15 -12.50
C TYR A 58 -4.25 -10.28 -12.25
N SER A 59 -5.02 -9.24 -12.55
CA SER A 59 -6.49 -9.23 -12.46
C SER A 59 -7.03 -9.66 -11.09
N PHE A 60 -6.35 -9.26 -10.02
CA PHE A 60 -6.81 -9.55 -8.66
C PHE A 60 -8.12 -8.82 -8.39
N SER A 61 -9.03 -9.50 -7.69
CA SER A 61 -10.22 -8.85 -7.16
C SER A 61 -9.86 -7.87 -6.04
N ARG A 62 -10.76 -6.96 -5.72
CA ARG A 62 -10.55 -6.04 -4.60
C ARG A 62 -10.31 -6.78 -3.28
N LYS A 63 -11.05 -7.86 -3.06
CA LYS A 63 -10.88 -8.68 -1.86
C LYS A 63 -9.49 -9.32 -1.81
N ALA A 64 -9.02 -9.85 -2.93
CA ALA A 64 -7.68 -10.44 -3.01
C ALA A 64 -6.58 -9.38 -2.79
N VAL A 65 -6.77 -8.18 -3.35
CA VAL A 65 -5.85 -7.04 -3.12
C VAL A 65 -5.83 -6.67 -1.64
N GLN A 66 -6.99 -6.63 -0.99
CA GLN A 66 -7.09 -6.34 0.44
C GLN A 66 -6.28 -7.34 1.27
N GLU A 67 -6.41 -8.63 0.97
CA GLU A 67 -5.67 -9.68 1.68
C GLU A 67 -4.16 -9.48 1.57
N VAL A 68 -3.69 -9.12 0.37
CA VAL A 68 -2.27 -8.86 0.13
C VAL A 68 -1.79 -7.64 0.91
N VAL A 69 -2.50 -6.52 0.80
CA VAL A 69 -2.10 -5.28 1.47
C VAL A 69 -2.11 -5.46 2.99
N GLU A 70 -3.13 -6.11 3.54
CA GLU A 70 -3.18 -6.39 4.97
C GLU A 70 -2.02 -7.28 5.43
N ALA A 71 -1.66 -8.29 4.62
CA ALA A 71 -0.50 -9.13 4.92
C ALA A 71 0.79 -8.33 4.94
N ILE A 72 0.97 -7.42 3.99
CA ILE A 72 2.12 -6.51 3.95
C ILE A 72 2.16 -5.62 5.20
N LEU A 73 1.03 -5.01 5.54
CA LEU A 73 0.92 -4.11 6.69
C LEU A 73 1.16 -4.85 8.01
N ASN A 74 0.85 -6.14 8.05
CA ASN A 74 1.05 -6.98 9.22
C ASN A 74 2.41 -7.69 9.26
N THR A 75 3.34 -7.32 8.37
CA THR A 75 4.69 -7.88 8.34
C THR A 75 5.61 -7.02 9.21
N PRO A 76 5.99 -7.49 10.42
CA PRO A 76 6.74 -6.65 11.37
C PRO A 76 8.13 -6.27 10.86
N GLU A 77 8.71 -7.03 9.95
CA GLU A 77 10.05 -6.80 9.38
C GLU A 77 10.06 -5.65 8.37
N LEU A 78 8.87 -5.23 7.89
CA LEU A 78 8.74 -4.10 6.96
C LEU A 78 8.17 -2.89 7.69
N LYS A 79 8.89 -1.78 7.63
CA LYS A 79 8.42 -0.51 8.15
C LYS A 79 7.75 0.27 7.02
N ILE A 80 6.55 0.76 7.28
CA ILE A 80 5.76 1.51 6.29
C ILE A 80 5.40 2.86 6.91
N GLU A 81 5.77 3.93 6.23
CA GLU A 81 5.43 5.29 6.66
C GLU A 81 3.91 5.48 6.61
N LYS A 82 3.35 6.05 7.69
CA LYS A 82 1.91 6.31 7.82
C LYS A 82 1.06 5.06 7.56
N GLU A 83 1.43 3.97 8.20
CA GLU A 83 0.73 2.70 8.12
C GLU A 83 -0.78 2.84 8.31
N THR A 84 -1.21 3.69 9.26
CA THR A 84 -2.62 3.94 9.54
C THR A 84 -3.39 4.43 8.32
N VAL A 85 -2.75 5.27 7.49
CA VAL A 85 -3.36 5.75 6.24
C VAL A 85 -3.66 4.58 5.30
N PHE A 86 -2.70 3.67 5.15
CA PHE A 86 -2.88 2.51 4.27
C PHE A 86 -3.93 1.54 4.80
N ARG A 87 -4.02 1.36 6.11
CA ARG A 87 -5.07 0.52 6.70
C ARG A 87 -6.46 1.07 6.44
N LYS A 88 -6.65 2.37 6.60
CA LYS A 88 -7.92 3.01 6.27
C LYS A 88 -8.21 2.96 4.78
N ALA A 89 -7.20 3.22 3.95
CA ALA A 89 -7.36 3.25 2.51
C ALA A 89 -7.77 1.90 1.96
N ILE A 90 -7.15 0.82 2.41
CA ILE A 90 -7.48 -0.52 1.89
C ILE A 90 -8.89 -0.95 2.31
N GLN A 91 -9.32 -0.57 3.51
CA GLN A 91 -10.67 -0.83 3.97
C GLN A 91 -11.71 -0.09 3.12
N THR A 92 -11.49 1.20 2.88
CA THR A 92 -12.36 2.04 2.05
C THR A 92 -12.40 1.56 0.59
N TYR A 93 -11.26 1.14 0.07
CA TYR A 93 -11.13 0.57 -1.27
C TYR A 93 -12.10 -0.61 -1.48
N VAL A 94 -12.19 -1.51 -0.51
CA VAL A 94 -13.10 -2.66 -0.59
C VAL A 94 -14.55 -2.25 -0.27
N GLU A 95 -14.77 -1.56 0.84
CA GLU A 95 -16.11 -1.27 1.34
C GLU A 95 -16.87 -0.27 0.49
N LYS A 96 -16.18 0.75 -0.02
CA LYS A 96 -16.82 1.84 -0.77
C LYS A 96 -16.52 1.82 -2.25
N ASN A 97 -15.74 0.85 -2.72
CA ASN A 97 -15.38 0.74 -4.13
C ASN A 97 -14.69 2.02 -4.66
N ILE A 98 -13.83 2.61 -3.86
CA ILE A 98 -13.04 3.79 -4.22
C ILE A 98 -11.68 3.32 -4.75
N LYS A 99 -11.13 4.01 -5.75
CA LYS A 99 -9.77 3.71 -6.24
C LYS A 99 -8.77 3.79 -5.09
N PHE A 100 -7.87 2.82 -5.01
CA PHE A 100 -6.91 2.77 -3.90
C PHE A 100 -6.07 4.03 -3.79
N ALA A 101 -5.54 4.53 -4.92
CA ALA A 101 -4.74 5.76 -4.92
C ALA A 101 -5.52 6.96 -4.39
N ASP A 102 -6.80 7.08 -4.74
CA ASP A 102 -7.65 8.17 -4.26
C ASP A 102 -7.91 8.04 -2.76
N ALA A 103 -8.15 6.82 -2.28
CA ALA A 103 -8.33 6.57 -0.85
C ALA A 103 -7.07 6.93 -0.06
N VAL A 104 -5.91 6.50 -0.55
CA VAL A 104 -4.63 6.84 0.08
C VAL A 104 -4.43 8.36 0.11
N MET A 105 -4.66 9.03 -1.03
CA MET A 105 -4.51 10.48 -1.13
C MET A 105 -5.42 11.20 -0.15
N GLY A 106 -6.68 10.78 -0.07
CA GLY A 106 -7.65 11.40 0.85
C GLY A 106 -7.27 11.24 2.31
N TYR A 107 -6.95 10.03 2.74
CA TYR A 107 -6.57 9.80 4.13
C TYR A 107 -5.21 10.39 4.47
N TRP A 108 -4.28 10.42 3.53
CA TRP A 108 -2.99 11.08 3.72
C TRP A 108 -3.19 12.57 3.93
N GLY A 109 -4.03 13.19 3.11
CA GLY A 109 -4.38 14.61 3.27
C GLY A 109 -4.99 14.88 4.65
N LEU A 110 -5.98 14.09 5.04
CA LEU A 110 -6.62 14.24 6.36
C LEU A 110 -5.63 14.04 7.51
N TYR A 111 -4.73 13.06 7.38
CA TYR A 111 -3.69 12.81 8.39
C TYR A 111 -2.82 14.04 8.61
N ASN A 112 -2.57 14.81 7.55
CA ASN A 112 -1.79 16.05 7.62
C ASN A 112 -2.63 17.29 7.96
N GLY A 113 -3.91 17.12 8.23
CA GLY A 113 -4.81 18.24 8.54
C GLY A 113 -5.33 18.98 7.30
N TYR A 114 -5.17 18.42 6.11
CA TYR A 114 -5.69 19.00 4.88
C TYR A 114 -7.13 18.55 4.69
N THR A 115 -8.07 19.44 4.97
CA THR A 115 -9.50 19.09 4.96
C THR A 115 -10.20 19.44 3.66
N ILE A 116 -9.54 20.17 2.76
CA ILE A 116 -10.11 20.57 1.48
C ILE A 116 -9.32 19.88 0.36
N VAL A 117 -10.03 19.25 -0.57
CA VAL A 117 -9.42 18.70 -1.78
C VAL A 117 -10.03 19.36 -3.00
N PHE A 118 -9.17 19.85 -3.89
CA PHE A 118 -9.58 20.36 -5.21
C PHE A 118 -9.40 19.25 -6.23
N THR A 119 -10.46 18.96 -6.96
CA THR A 119 -10.45 17.86 -7.94
C THR A 119 -11.50 18.10 -9.01
N TYR A 120 -11.23 17.60 -10.22
CA TYR A 120 -12.24 17.48 -11.26
C TYR A 120 -13.03 16.16 -11.16
N ASP A 121 -12.51 15.18 -10.42
CA ASP A 121 -13.16 13.90 -10.18
C ASP A 121 -13.64 13.84 -8.73
N GLU A 122 -14.82 14.40 -8.48
CA GLU A 122 -15.35 14.49 -7.13
C GLU A 122 -15.89 13.18 -6.59
N LYS A 123 -16.24 12.25 -7.46
CA LYS A 123 -17.02 11.06 -7.10
C LYS A 123 -16.45 10.29 -5.92
N ASP A 124 -15.17 9.97 -5.95
CA ASP A 124 -14.55 9.16 -4.91
C ASP A 124 -14.25 9.97 -3.64
N PHE A 125 -13.73 11.20 -3.81
CA PHE A 125 -13.37 12.03 -2.65
C PHE A 125 -14.56 12.45 -1.81
N LYS A 126 -15.73 12.67 -2.42
CA LYS A 126 -16.97 13.00 -1.68
C LYS A 126 -17.38 11.91 -0.72
N ARG A 127 -16.95 10.69 -0.95
CA ARG A 127 -17.31 9.53 -0.15
C ARG A 127 -16.32 9.27 0.98
N ILE A 128 -15.29 10.11 1.11
CA ILE A 128 -14.34 10.04 2.21
C ILE A 128 -14.76 11.07 3.25
N GLU A 129 -15.20 10.57 4.39
CA GLU A 129 -15.66 11.41 5.48
C GLU A 129 -14.55 12.33 5.97
N GLY A 130 -14.88 13.60 6.18
CA GLY A 130 -13.94 14.61 6.66
C GLY A 130 -13.32 15.47 5.57
N LEU A 131 -13.46 15.08 4.29
CA LEU A 131 -12.99 15.89 3.17
C LEU A 131 -14.09 16.81 2.63
N ASP A 132 -13.71 18.08 2.44
CA ASP A 132 -14.51 19.07 1.72
C ASP A 132 -14.01 19.09 0.28
N THR A 133 -14.80 18.54 -0.64
CA THR A 133 -14.42 18.35 -2.05
C THR A 133 -14.91 19.53 -2.88
N ARG A 134 -14.00 20.17 -3.60
CA ARG A 134 -14.30 21.35 -4.40
C ARG A 134 -13.72 21.23 -5.80
N LYS A 135 -14.38 21.87 -6.75
CA LYS A 135 -13.80 22.08 -8.09
C LYS A 135 -12.92 23.32 -8.09
N PRO A 136 -11.83 23.30 -8.90
CA PRO A 136 -11.00 24.49 -9.07
C PRO A 136 -11.77 25.66 -9.64
#